data_f91b3730fcd184cfcfa77415258050d3
#
_entry.id   f91b3730fcd184cfcfa77415258050d3
#
_cell.length_a   1.000
_cell.length_b   1.000
_cell.length_c   1.000
_cell.angle_alpha   90.00
_cell.angle_beta   90.00
_cell.angle_gamma   90.00
#
_symmetry.space_group_name_H-M   'P 1'
#
loop_
_entity.id
_entity.type
_entity.pdbx_description
1 polymer ?
#
loop_
_entity_poly.entity_id
_entity_poly.type
_entity_poly.pdbx_seq_one_letter_code
_entity_poly.pdbx_strand_id
1 'polypeptide(L)'
;MLELIIKREKEERKIALVENEKIIEYYEEKEDDNRNEGNIYIGVVKDIVKGMQASFIDIGKDKNSLIHLKDILEKKDEKKNEKKEKVNEDKKIEQIIKPNEKLLVQIKKDSNERKGARVSTHINLPGKYIVLMPNTDIITVSQKIENQEEQERLKKLVKENISENNGAVIRTSAEGKEKEIIEDIKRVEKKWEQILEESKKEKQQGPRLLYKSENIVEKMLIDLIDKGLERVIVNDSIDYNEINKIKNENKEYKKLQISVKGEESIFEMYNLQKQIDKINNRKVWLNCGGFITIDKTEALTAIDVNTGKYVGT
;
A
#
# COMPACT_ATOMS: atom_id res chain seq x y z
N MET A 1 15.90 -20.11 3.36
CA MET A 1 14.62 -20.14 4.10
C MET A 1 14.17 -18.71 4.31
N LEU A 2 12.96 -18.36 3.86
CA LEU A 2 12.35 -17.05 4.04
C LEU A 2 11.29 -17.13 5.14
N GLU A 3 11.42 -16.30 6.15
CA GLU A 3 10.59 -16.33 7.37
C GLU A 3 10.10 -14.92 7.72
N LEU A 4 8.86 -14.83 8.18
CA LEU A 4 8.28 -13.61 8.73
C LEU A 4 8.18 -13.77 10.25
N ILE A 5 8.84 -12.89 11.00
CA ILE A 5 8.87 -12.94 12.47
C ILE A 5 8.14 -11.71 12.98
N ILE A 6 7.11 -11.94 13.80
CA ILE A 6 6.24 -10.88 14.35
C ILE A 6 6.29 -10.96 15.86
N LYS A 7 6.76 -9.89 16.49
CA LYS A 7 6.79 -9.73 17.94
C LYS A 7 5.87 -8.60 18.36
N ARG A 8 4.86 -8.92 19.16
CA ARG A 8 3.96 -7.96 19.81
C ARG A 8 4.46 -7.70 21.23
N GLU A 9 4.71 -6.44 21.54
CA GLU A 9 5.11 -5.97 22.86
C GLU A 9 4.19 -4.82 23.28
N LYS A 10 3.27 -5.06 24.22
CA LYS A 10 2.28 -4.06 24.67
C LYS A 10 1.49 -3.50 23.49
N GLU A 11 1.75 -2.23 23.14
CA GLU A 11 1.07 -1.48 22.05
C GLU A 11 1.93 -1.40 20.79
N GLU A 12 3.06 -2.12 20.73
CA GLU A 12 3.96 -2.11 19.58
C GLU A 12 4.06 -3.50 18.93
N ARG A 13 4.10 -3.53 17.64
CA ARG A 13 4.32 -4.73 16.83
C ARG A 13 5.57 -4.56 15.98
N LYS A 14 6.56 -5.41 16.19
CA LYS A 14 7.80 -5.45 15.44
C LYS A 14 7.74 -6.60 14.44
N ILE A 15 7.99 -6.31 13.18
CA ILE A 15 7.87 -7.26 12.07
C ILE A 15 9.21 -7.32 11.36
N ALA A 16 9.82 -8.49 11.32
CA ALA A 16 11.09 -8.74 10.64
C ALA A 16 10.89 -9.80 9.54
N LEU A 17 11.24 -9.45 8.30
CA LEU A 17 11.43 -10.42 7.23
C LEU A 17 12.87 -10.90 7.28
N VAL A 18 13.06 -12.21 7.42
CA VAL A 18 14.35 -12.84 7.62
C VAL A 18 14.62 -13.83 6.49
N GLU A 19 15.77 -13.72 5.86
CA GLU A 19 16.27 -14.68 4.89
C GLU A 19 17.62 -15.20 5.33
N ASN A 20 17.72 -16.55 5.50
CA ASN A 20 18.95 -17.20 5.94
C ASN A 20 19.57 -16.55 7.19
N GLU A 21 18.74 -16.37 8.23
CA GLU A 21 19.10 -15.79 9.53
C GLU A 21 19.45 -14.27 9.49
N LYS A 22 19.27 -13.59 8.37
CA LYS A 22 19.52 -12.16 8.22
C LYS A 22 18.24 -11.39 7.99
N ILE A 23 18.09 -10.25 8.68
CA ILE A 23 16.98 -9.33 8.43
C ILE A 23 17.19 -8.68 7.07
N ILE A 24 16.17 -8.78 6.19
CA ILE A 24 16.11 -8.10 4.90
C ILE A 24 15.13 -6.94 4.90
N GLU A 25 14.06 -7.02 5.72
CA GLU A 25 13.12 -5.92 5.93
C GLU A 25 12.72 -5.88 7.41
N TYR A 26 12.52 -4.69 7.96
CA TYR A 26 12.12 -4.47 9.34
C TYR A 26 11.11 -3.34 9.44
N TYR A 27 10.04 -3.58 10.20
CA TYR A 27 8.97 -2.63 10.43
C TYR A 27 8.60 -2.56 11.91
N GLU A 28 8.26 -1.37 12.38
CA GLU A 28 7.65 -1.13 13.68
C GLU A 28 6.28 -0.52 13.47
N GLU A 29 5.26 -1.10 14.09
CA GLU A 29 3.89 -0.57 14.14
C GLU A 29 3.51 -0.34 15.59
N LYS A 30 2.91 0.81 15.88
CA LYS A 30 2.19 1.03 17.15
C LYS A 30 0.73 0.65 16.95
N GLU A 31 0.09 0.08 17.98
CA GLU A 31 -1.34 -0.26 17.90
C GLU A 31 -2.21 0.99 17.65
N ASP A 32 -1.81 2.14 18.22
CA ASP A 32 -2.42 3.45 17.97
C ASP A 32 -1.99 4.11 16.65
N ASP A 33 -0.99 3.57 15.97
CA ASP A 33 -0.65 3.98 14.61
C ASP A 33 -1.77 3.51 13.68
N ASN A 34 -2.90 4.24 13.76
CA ASN A 34 -4.02 4.14 12.84
C ASN A 34 -3.52 4.49 11.43
N ARG A 35 -2.68 3.60 10.85
CA ARG A 35 -2.29 3.71 9.45
C ARG A 35 -3.55 3.60 8.62
N ASN A 36 -3.98 4.76 8.15
CA ASN A 36 -5.21 4.88 7.37
C ASN A 36 -4.90 4.94 5.88
N GLU A 37 -3.63 4.89 5.49
CA GLU A 37 -3.22 4.89 4.09
C GLU A 37 -3.83 3.70 3.35
N GLY A 38 -4.51 4.00 2.25
CA GLY A 38 -5.27 3.03 1.48
C GLY A 38 -6.74 2.89 1.90
N ASN A 39 -7.15 3.38 3.09
CA ASN A 39 -8.54 3.38 3.51
C ASN A 39 -9.38 4.27 2.57
N ILE A 40 -10.62 3.82 2.30
CA ILE A 40 -11.56 4.54 1.43
C ILE A 40 -12.73 5.06 2.26
N TYR A 41 -13.06 6.32 2.05
CA TYR A 41 -14.13 7.02 2.76
C TYR A 41 -15.12 7.66 1.80
N ILE A 42 -16.36 7.85 2.25
CA ILE A 42 -17.16 8.96 1.76
C ILE A 42 -16.69 10.20 2.50
N GLY A 43 -16.16 11.17 1.77
CA GLY A 43 -15.80 12.49 2.28
C GLY A 43 -16.78 13.56 1.81
N VAL A 44 -16.88 14.64 2.56
CA VAL A 44 -17.70 15.81 2.23
C VAL A 44 -16.79 17.02 2.00
N VAL A 45 -16.92 17.66 0.86
CA VAL A 45 -16.19 18.87 0.51
C VAL A 45 -16.58 20.00 1.47
N LYS A 46 -15.62 20.58 2.20
CA LYS A 46 -15.84 21.73 3.09
C LYS A 46 -15.46 23.02 2.39
N ASP A 47 -14.17 23.31 2.33
CA ASP A 47 -13.67 24.58 1.83
C ASP A 47 -12.82 24.38 0.58
N ILE A 48 -13.01 25.21 -0.42
CA ILE A 48 -12.21 25.24 -1.64
C ILE A 48 -11.20 26.37 -1.56
N VAL A 49 -9.91 26.05 -1.61
CA VAL A 49 -8.80 27.00 -1.54
C VAL A 49 -8.29 27.25 -2.96
N LYS A 50 -8.88 28.23 -3.64
CA LYS A 50 -8.62 28.53 -5.07
C LYS A 50 -7.15 28.81 -5.36
N GLY A 51 -6.46 29.56 -4.50
CA GLY A 51 -5.05 29.90 -4.68
C GLY A 51 -4.09 28.70 -4.63
N MET A 52 -4.50 27.62 -3.96
CA MET A 52 -3.73 26.37 -3.88
C MET A 52 -4.22 25.29 -4.84
N GLN A 53 -5.29 25.55 -5.56
CA GLN A 53 -6.00 24.53 -6.36
C GLN A 53 -6.21 23.24 -5.54
N ALA A 54 -6.75 23.40 -4.33
CA ALA A 54 -6.95 22.35 -3.35
C ALA A 54 -8.27 22.53 -2.59
N SER A 55 -8.76 21.49 -1.95
CA SER A 55 -9.95 21.53 -1.10
C SER A 55 -9.75 20.74 0.18
N PHE A 56 -10.43 21.18 1.24
CA PHE A 56 -10.54 20.43 2.47
C PHE A 56 -11.74 19.49 2.42
N ILE A 57 -11.49 18.22 2.78
CA ILE A 57 -12.48 17.14 2.77
C ILE A 57 -12.64 16.62 4.19
N ASP A 58 -13.85 16.66 4.70
CA ASP A 58 -14.23 16.01 5.94
C ASP A 58 -14.44 14.51 5.67
N ILE A 59 -13.68 13.66 6.33
CA ILE A 59 -13.78 12.20 6.26
C ILE A 59 -14.27 11.58 7.59
N GLY A 60 -14.76 12.41 8.52
CA GLY A 60 -15.22 11.99 9.84
C GLY A 60 -14.09 11.79 10.84
N LYS A 61 -12.97 12.48 10.66
CA LYS A 61 -11.82 12.51 11.58
C LYS A 61 -11.61 13.93 12.14
N ASP A 62 -10.81 14.04 13.21
CA ASP A 62 -10.58 15.32 13.92
C ASP A 62 -10.06 16.43 13.00
N LYS A 63 -9.26 16.08 11.99
CA LYS A 63 -8.71 17.03 11.02
C LYS A 63 -9.24 16.76 9.62
N ASN A 64 -9.67 17.84 8.95
CA ASN A 64 -10.04 17.76 7.53
C ASN A 64 -8.84 17.31 6.69
N SER A 65 -9.10 16.44 5.75
CA SER A 65 -8.13 15.95 4.77
C SER A 65 -7.99 16.94 3.61
N LEU A 66 -6.83 16.91 2.95
CA LEU A 66 -6.53 17.77 1.81
C LEU A 66 -6.59 16.97 0.50
N ILE A 67 -7.28 17.50 -0.50
CA ILE A 67 -7.24 17.02 -1.88
C ILE A 67 -6.75 18.13 -2.80
N HIS A 68 -5.79 17.83 -3.68
CA HIS A 68 -5.36 18.74 -4.73
C HIS A 68 -6.09 18.46 -6.04
N LEU A 69 -6.19 19.46 -6.91
CA LEU A 69 -6.80 19.34 -8.23
C LEU A 69 -6.31 18.10 -9.00
N LYS A 70 -5.02 17.83 -9.00
CA LYS A 70 -4.40 16.68 -9.67
C LYS A 70 -4.78 15.31 -9.06
N ASP A 71 -5.33 15.32 -7.85
CA ASP A 71 -5.77 14.10 -7.14
C ASP A 71 -7.27 13.85 -7.34
N ILE A 72 -7.94 14.64 -8.19
CA ILE A 72 -9.36 14.50 -8.51
C ILE A 72 -9.51 13.92 -9.92
N LEU A 73 -10.17 12.77 -9.99
CA LEU A 73 -10.53 12.13 -11.25
C LEU A 73 -11.73 12.89 -11.85
N GLU A 74 -11.58 13.37 -13.05
CA GLU A 74 -12.70 14.01 -13.77
C GLU A 74 -13.77 12.97 -14.09
N LYS A 75 -15.04 13.30 -13.81
CA LYS A 75 -16.17 12.46 -14.24
C LYS A 75 -16.18 12.44 -15.77
N LYS A 76 -16.14 11.25 -16.37
CA LYS A 76 -16.38 11.12 -17.81
C LYS A 76 -17.80 11.60 -18.10
N ASP A 77 -17.96 12.70 -18.84
CA ASP A 77 -19.25 13.10 -19.37
C ASP A 77 -19.70 12.06 -20.39
N GLU A 78 -20.76 11.30 -20.10
CA GLU A 78 -21.36 10.28 -20.97
C GLU A 78 -21.78 10.81 -22.35
N LYS A 79 -21.70 12.12 -22.57
CA LYS A 79 -22.18 12.80 -23.81
C LYS A 79 -21.07 13.27 -24.75
N LYS A 80 -19.80 13.06 -24.44
CA LYS A 80 -18.70 13.43 -25.36
C LYS A 80 -17.88 12.21 -25.73
N ASN A 81 -18.40 11.45 -26.71
CA ASN A 81 -17.57 10.61 -27.55
C ASN A 81 -16.63 11.53 -28.34
N GLU A 82 -15.37 11.14 -28.42
CA GLU A 82 -14.29 11.63 -29.26
C GLU A 82 -13.37 12.72 -28.66
N LYS A 83 -12.17 12.24 -28.54
CA LYS A 83 -10.84 12.81 -28.44
C LYS A 83 -10.17 12.67 -27.09
N LYS A 84 -9.14 11.80 -27.17
CA LYS A 84 -8.16 11.51 -26.12
C LYS A 84 -7.63 12.79 -25.47
N GLU A 85 -7.77 12.80 -24.23
CA GLU A 85 -7.15 13.48 -23.12
C GLU A 85 -5.80 14.13 -23.40
N LYS A 86 -5.83 15.45 -23.45
CA LYS A 86 -4.81 16.23 -22.74
C LYS A 86 -5.46 16.57 -21.39
N VAL A 87 -4.77 16.24 -20.27
CA VAL A 87 -5.08 16.81 -18.96
C VAL A 87 -5.37 18.28 -19.22
N ASN A 88 -6.60 18.73 -19.00
CA ASN A 88 -6.96 20.13 -19.20
C ASN A 88 -6.26 20.92 -18.10
N GLU A 89 -5.05 21.39 -18.38
CA GLU A 89 -4.24 22.23 -17.48
C GLU A 89 -4.95 23.53 -17.10
N ASP A 90 -6.06 23.86 -17.77
CA ASP A 90 -6.81 25.12 -17.60
C ASP A 90 -8.03 25.02 -16.68
N LYS A 91 -8.45 23.83 -16.24
CA LYS A 91 -9.60 23.71 -15.33
C LYS A 91 -9.22 24.05 -13.90
N LYS A 92 -10.04 24.85 -13.24
CA LYS A 92 -9.88 25.21 -11.83
C LYS A 92 -10.68 24.27 -10.95
N ILE A 93 -10.22 24.04 -9.71
CA ILE A 93 -10.84 23.10 -8.77
C ILE A 93 -12.32 23.41 -8.50
N GLU A 94 -12.70 24.71 -8.44
CA GLU A 94 -14.09 25.14 -8.23
C GLU A 94 -15.04 24.83 -9.40
N GLN A 95 -14.50 24.43 -10.54
CA GLN A 95 -15.29 23.97 -11.69
C GLN A 95 -15.57 22.46 -11.63
N ILE A 96 -14.78 21.71 -10.85
CA ILE A 96 -14.83 20.26 -10.80
C ILE A 96 -15.61 19.78 -9.57
N ILE A 97 -15.41 20.42 -8.41
CA ILE A 97 -16.08 20.05 -7.15
C ILE A 97 -16.77 21.24 -6.52
N LYS A 98 -17.81 20.97 -5.74
CA LYS A 98 -18.61 21.99 -5.05
C LYS A 98 -18.62 21.77 -3.53
N PRO A 99 -18.76 22.84 -2.73
CA PRO A 99 -18.98 22.72 -1.29
C PRO A 99 -20.17 21.80 -1.00
N ASN A 100 -20.06 20.99 0.04
CA ASN A 100 -21.02 19.97 0.47
C ASN A 100 -21.21 18.79 -0.50
N GLU A 101 -20.46 18.72 -1.59
CA GLU A 101 -20.45 17.54 -2.47
C GLU A 101 -19.84 16.34 -1.74
N LYS A 102 -20.42 15.15 -1.94
CA LYS A 102 -19.88 13.90 -1.44
C LYS A 102 -18.93 13.30 -2.46
N LEU A 103 -17.74 12.95 -2.03
CA LEU A 103 -16.71 12.31 -2.84
C LEU A 103 -16.28 10.98 -2.24
N LEU A 104 -16.07 10.00 -3.09
CA LEU A 104 -15.39 8.77 -2.73
C LEU A 104 -13.89 9.04 -2.78
N VAL A 105 -13.22 8.95 -1.63
CA VAL A 105 -11.80 9.33 -1.51
C VAL A 105 -10.99 8.26 -0.80
N GLN A 106 -9.75 8.06 -1.24
CA GLN A 106 -8.77 7.18 -0.63
C GLN A 106 -7.65 7.99 0.02
N ILE A 107 -7.25 7.61 1.22
CA ILE A 107 -6.08 8.21 1.87
C ILE A 107 -4.82 7.77 1.13
N LYS A 108 -4.03 8.75 0.66
CA LYS A 108 -2.72 8.53 0.00
C LYS A 108 -1.54 8.81 0.92
N LYS A 109 -1.75 9.59 1.96
CA LYS A 109 -0.79 9.87 3.02
C LYS A 109 -1.53 10.20 4.29
N ASP A 110 -1.11 9.58 5.38
CA ASP A 110 -1.72 9.76 6.69
C ASP A 110 -1.55 11.20 7.22
N SER A 111 -2.44 11.55 8.14
CA SER A 111 -2.33 12.77 8.93
C SER A 111 -1.11 12.71 9.85
N ASN A 112 -0.64 13.88 10.24
CA ASN A 112 0.37 14.04 11.28
C ASN A 112 -0.12 15.05 12.33
N GLU A 113 0.72 15.34 13.33
CA GLU A 113 0.38 16.30 14.40
C GLU A 113 -0.06 17.67 13.89
N ARG A 114 0.42 18.11 12.72
CA ARG A 114 0.17 19.46 12.19
C ARG A 114 -0.84 19.49 11.04
N LYS A 115 -0.95 18.40 10.26
CA LYS A 115 -1.72 18.37 9.00
C LYS A 115 -2.66 17.19 8.95
N GLY A 116 -3.86 17.40 8.39
CA GLY A 116 -4.78 16.33 8.02
C GLY A 116 -4.21 15.42 6.92
N ALA A 117 -4.88 14.29 6.70
CA ALA A 117 -4.49 13.33 5.67
C ALA A 117 -4.57 13.92 4.26
N ARG A 118 -3.75 13.42 3.33
CA ARG A 118 -3.92 13.69 1.91
C ARG A 118 -4.77 12.60 1.29
N VAL A 119 -5.80 13.01 0.55
CA VAL A 119 -6.74 12.09 -0.10
C VAL A 119 -6.78 12.31 -1.61
N SER A 120 -7.29 11.31 -2.32
CA SER A 120 -7.45 11.33 -3.77
C SER A 120 -8.72 10.57 -4.17
N THR A 121 -9.37 10.99 -5.26
CA THR A 121 -10.42 10.21 -5.89
C THR A 121 -9.88 9.12 -6.83
N HIS A 122 -8.56 9.13 -7.12
CA HIS A 122 -7.88 8.02 -7.78
C HIS A 122 -7.74 6.84 -6.82
N ILE A 123 -8.70 5.94 -6.84
CA ILE A 123 -8.73 4.76 -5.97
C ILE A 123 -7.85 3.67 -6.54
N ASN A 124 -7.04 3.07 -5.68
CA ASN A 124 -6.20 1.93 -6.01
C ASN A 124 -6.54 0.78 -5.04
N LEU A 125 -7.00 -0.33 -5.57
CA LEU A 125 -7.27 -1.55 -4.80
C LEU A 125 -6.20 -2.59 -5.11
N PRO A 126 -5.29 -2.86 -4.16
CA PRO A 126 -4.23 -3.82 -4.40
C PRO A 126 -4.78 -5.24 -4.42
N GLY A 127 -4.44 -5.96 -5.48
CA GLY A 127 -4.49 -7.39 -5.57
C GLY A 127 -3.08 -7.98 -5.51
N LYS A 128 -2.97 -9.29 -5.70
CA LYS A 128 -1.71 -10.00 -5.72
C LYS A 128 -0.93 -9.76 -7.02
N TYR A 129 -1.62 -9.82 -8.15
CA TYR A 129 -1.05 -9.73 -9.50
C TYR A 129 -1.35 -8.41 -10.18
N ILE A 130 -2.41 -7.74 -9.78
CA ILE A 130 -2.80 -6.43 -10.29
C ILE A 130 -3.10 -5.44 -9.17
N VAL A 131 -3.05 -4.15 -9.50
CA VAL A 131 -3.69 -3.10 -8.70
C VAL A 131 -4.83 -2.55 -9.53
N LEU A 132 -6.06 -2.76 -9.09
CA LEU A 132 -7.24 -2.24 -9.77
C LEU A 132 -7.33 -0.72 -9.61
N MET A 133 -7.58 -0.03 -10.70
CA MET A 133 -7.81 1.42 -10.75
C MET A 133 -9.20 1.69 -11.31
N PRO A 134 -10.23 1.76 -10.46
CA PRO A 134 -11.60 2.03 -10.93
C PRO A 134 -11.73 3.41 -11.60
N ASN A 135 -12.71 3.52 -12.51
CA ASN A 135 -13.03 4.73 -13.25
C ASN A 135 -11.89 5.25 -14.16
N THR A 136 -10.98 4.37 -14.56
CA THR A 136 -9.96 4.64 -15.58
C THR A 136 -9.96 3.53 -16.62
N ASP A 137 -9.34 3.77 -17.78
CA ASP A 137 -9.12 2.76 -18.83
C ASP A 137 -7.63 2.49 -19.05
N ILE A 138 -6.80 2.97 -18.12
CA ILE A 138 -5.35 2.85 -18.20
C ILE A 138 -4.93 1.46 -17.74
N ILE A 139 -4.29 0.68 -18.62
CA ILE A 139 -3.65 -0.58 -18.26
C ILE A 139 -2.15 -0.44 -18.49
N THR A 140 -1.39 -0.56 -17.40
CA THR A 140 0.07 -0.48 -17.41
C THR A 140 0.70 -1.73 -16.82
N VAL A 141 1.95 -2.00 -17.17
CA VAL A 141 2.73 -3.12 -16.64
C VAL A 141 3.91 -2.59 -15.86
N SER A 142 4.27 -3.27 -14.78
CA SER A 142 5.47 -2.96 -13.99
C SER A 142 6.70 -2.92 -14.89
N GLN A 143 7.49 -1.84 -14.79
CA GLN A 143 8.74 -1.67 -15.54
C GLN A 143 9.80 -2.73 -15.20
N LYS A 144 9.61 -3.49 -14.11
CA LYS A 144 10.50 -4.60 -13.73
C LYS A 144 10.31 -5.87 -14.58
N ILE A 145 9.24 -5.96 -15.37
CA ILE A 145 9.06 -7.01 -16.38
C ILE A 145 9.74 -6.50 -17.65
N GLU A 146 10.93 -7.03 -17.95
CA GLU A 146 11.76 -6.53 -19.06
C GLU A 146 11.33 -7.09 -20.43
N ASN A 147 10.70 -8.27 -20.45
CA ASN A 147 10.27 -8.93 -21.70
C ASN A 147 9.05 -8.22 -22.30
N GLN A 148 9.22 -7.59 -23.44
CA GLN A 148 8.17 -6.83 -24.14
C GLN A 148 7.01 -7.73 -24.61
N GLU A 149 7.28 -8.95 -25.09
CA GLU A 149 6.25 -9.88 -25.52
C GLU A 149 5.34 -10.28 -24.35
N GLU A 150 5.94 -10.50 -23.19
CA GLU A 150 5.21 -10.79 -21.96
C GLU A 150 4.40 -9.57 -21.48
N GLN A 151 4.94 -8.35 -21.58
CA GLN A 151 4.17 -7.15 -21.25
C GLN A 151 2.91 -7.02 -22.13
N GLU A 152 3.03 -7.23 -23.45
CA GLU A 152 1.89 -7.16 -24.37
C GLU A 152 0.88 -8.28 -24.11
N ARG A 153 1.37 -9.50 -23.86
CA ARG A 153 0.52 -10.63 -23.46
C ARG A 153 -0.30 -10.32 -22.21
N LEU A 154 0.35 -9.81 -21.17
CA LEU A 154 -0.29 -9.46 -19.91
C LEU A 154 -1.28 -8.32 -20.06
N LYS A 155 -0.96 -7.27 -20.83
CA LYS A 155 -1.90 -6.17 -21.13
C LYS A 155 -3.16 -6.68 -21.82
N LYS A 156 -2.99 -7.52 -22.84
CA LYS A 156 -4.11 -8.11 -23.57
C LYS A 156 -4.98 -8.97 -22.63
N LEU A 157 -4.36 -9.85 -21.86
CA LEU A 157 -5.05 -10.72 -20.90
C LEU A 157 -5.90 -9.90 -19.91
N VAL A 158 -5.32 -8.87 -19.31
CA VAL A 158 -6.03 -8.03 -18.34
C VAL A 158 -7.15 -7.25 -19.02
N LYS A 159 -6.89 -6.69 -20.20
CA LYS A 159 -7.90 -5.93 -20.96
C LYS A 159 -9.13 -6.76 -21.36
N GLU A 160 -8.94 -8.05 -21.66
CA GLU A 160 -10.02 -8.97 -22.03
C GLU A 160 -10.85 -9.46 -20.83
N ASN A 161 -10.30 -9.36 -19.61
CA ASN A 161 -10.92 -9.93 -18.40
C ASN A 161 -11.34 -8.89 -17.35
N ILE A 162 -10.95 -7.62 -17.50
CA ILE A 162 -11.34 -6.54 -16.61
C ILE A 162 -12.62 -5.88 -17.09
N SER A 163 -13.48 -5.46 -16.17
CA SER A 163 -14.74 -4.77 -16.50
C SER A 163 -14.49 -3.42 -17.16
N GLU A 164 -15.44 -2.99 -17.99
CA GLU A 164 -15.42 -1.65 -18.59
C GLU A 164 -15.26 -0.55 -17.55
N ASN A 165 -14.55 0.52 -17.90
CA ASN A 165 -14.22 1.64 -17.02
C ASN A 165 -13.30 1.30 -15.82
N ASN A 166 -12.69 0.13 -15.80
CA ASN A 166 -11.64 -0.21 -14.86
C ASN A 166 -10.30 -0.32 -15.59
N GLY A 167 -9.27 0.30 -14.99
CA GLY A 167 -7.88 0.13 -15.38
C GLY A 167 -7.13 -0.73 -14.37
N ALA A 168 -5.89 -1.06 -14.70
CA ALA A 168 -5.02 -1.82 -13.81
C ALA A 168 -3.54 -1.50 -14.00
N VAL A 169 -2.80 -1.61 -12.90
CA VAL A 169 -1.34 -1.76 -12.93
C VAL A 169 -1.01 -3.23 -12.70
N ILE A 170 -0.38 -3.87 -13.68
CA ILE A 170 0.04 -5.27 -13.62
C ILE A 170 1.36 -5.34 -12.86
N ARG A 171 1.39 -6.17 -11.82
CA ARG A 171 2.55 -6.31 -10.92
C ARG A 171 3.57 -7.29 -11.48
N THR A 172 4.79 -7.24 -10.99
CA THR A 172 5.88 -8.17 -11.40
C THR A 172 5.53 -9.63 -11.11
N SER A 173 4.77 -9.89 -10.03
CA SER A 173 4.31 -11.25 -9.67
C SER A 173 3.36 -11.88 -10.69
N ALA A 174 2.85 -11.10 -11.66
CA ALA A 174 1.97 -11.58 -12.72
C ALA A 174 2.71 -12.30 -13.85
N GLU A 175 4.03 -12.18 -13.93
CA GLU A 175 4.84 -12.79 -14.99
C GLU A 175 4.62 -14.31 -15.05
N GLY A 176 4.34 -14.83 -16.26
CA GLY A 176 4.05 -16.24 -16.49
C GLY A 176 2.73 -16.76 -15.93
N LYS A 177 1.88 -15.91 -15.32
CA LYS A 177 0.59 -16.28 -14.77
C LYS A 177 -0.55 -15.93 -15.73
N GLU A 178 -1.64 -16.69 -15.67
CA GLU A 178 -2.84 -16.43 -16.46
C GLU A 178 -4.10 -16.65 -15.63
N LYS A 179 -4.35 -17.86 -15.17
CA LYS A 179 -5.54 -18.20 -14.37
C LYS A 179 -5.59 -17.41 -13.07
N GLU A 180 -4.45 -17.30 -12.43
CA GLU A 180 -4.29 -16.58 -11.17
C GLU A 180 -4.58 -15.08 -11.32
N ILE A 181 -4.19 -14.47 -12.45
CA ILE A 181 -4.50 -13.07 -12.77
C ILE A 181 -6.01 -12.89 -12.93
N ILE A 182 -6.68 -13.78 -13.67
CA ILE A 182 -8.13 -13.72 -13.87
C ILE A 182 -8.89 -13.87 -12.56
N GLU A 183 -8.43 -14.76 -11.67
CA GLU A 183 -9.01 -14.92 -10.33
C GLU A 183 -8.79 -13.67 -9.47
N ASP A 184 -7.60 -13.06 -9.55
CA ASP A 184 -7.27 -11.83 -8.81
C ASP A 184 -8.12 -10.65 -9.30
N ILE A 185 -8.30 -10.48 -10.61
CA ILE A 185 -9.19 -9.47 -11.19
C ILE A 185 -10.60 -9.60 -10.59
N LYS A 186 -11.20 -10.78 -10.66
CA LYS A 186 -12.53 -11.03 -10.12
C LYS A 186 -12.64 -10.71 -8.62
N ARG A 187 -11.59 -11.05 -7.86
CA ARG A 187 -11.54 -10.79 -6.43
C ARG A 187 -11.49 -9.31 -6.10
N VAL A 188 -10.65 -8.53 -6.78
CA VAL A 188 -10.53 -7.09 -6.52
C VAL A 188 -11.71 -6.30 -7.08
N GLU A 189 -12.31 -6.71 -8.19
CA GLU A 189 -13.56 -6.12 -8.72
C GLU A 189 -14.73 -6.36 -7.77
N LYS A 190 -14.86 -7.56 -7.22
CA LYS A 190 -15.87 -7.84 -6.19
C LYS A 190 -15.70 -6.97 -4.94
N LYS A 191 -14.45 -6.71 -4.51
CA LYS A 191 -14.19 -5.75 -3.42
C LYS A 191 -14.67 -4.35 -3.80
N TRP A 192 -14.40 -3.93 -5.03
CA TRP A 192 -14.85 -2.63 -5.52
C TRP A 192 -16.38 -2.51 -5.57
N GLU A 193 -17.07 -3.52 -6.05
CA GLU A 193 -18.53 -3.58 -6.06
C GLU A 193 -19.10 -3.45 -4.64
N GLN A 194 -18.55 -4.15 -3.66
CA GLN A 194 -18.95 -4.05 -2.25
C GLN A 194 -18.77 -2.63 -1.70
N ILE A 195 -17.66 -1.94 -2.05
CA ILE A 195 -17.43 -0.55 -1.66
C ILE A 195 -18.48 0.37 -2.27
N LEU A 196 -18.83 0.16 -3.55
CA LEU A 196 -19.86 0.92 -4.23
C LEU A 196 -21.25 0.68 -3.63
N GLU A 197 -21.61 -0.55 -3.32
CA GLU A 197 -22.86 -0.89 -2.65
C GLU A 197 -22.97 -0.22 -1.28
N GLU A 198 -21.89 -0.28 -0.48
CA GLU A 198 -21.83 0.38 0.82
C GLU A 198 -21.95 1.90 0.69
N SER A 199 -21.37 2.48 -0.37
CA SER A 199 -21.44 3.92 -0.63
C SER A 199 -22.86 4.41 -0.91
N LYS A 200 -23.71 3.57 -1.47
CA LYS A 200 -25.10 3.88 -1.85
C LYS A 200 -26.10 3.75 -0.70
N LYS A 201 -25.72 3.20 0.45
CA LYS A 201 -26.61 3.05 1.59
C LYS A 201 -27.01 4.42 2.17
N GLU A 202 -28.24 4.83 1.95
CA GLU A 202 -28.77 6.16 2.30
C GLU A 202 -28.91 6.43 3.80
N LYS A 203 -28.94 5.39 4.64
CA LYS A 203 -29.17 5.52 6.08
C LYS A 203 -28.10 6.28 6.87
N GLN A 204 -26.95 6.56 6.26
CA GLN A 204 -25.84 7.29 6.89
C GLN A 204 -25.45 8.50 6.04
N GLN A 205 -25.91 9.69 6.43
CA GLN A 205 -25.75 10.94 5.66
C GLN A 205 -24.45 11.69 5.93
N GLY A 206 -23.43 11.13 6.52
CA GLY A 206 -22.18 11.84 6.86
C GLY A 206 -20.93 11.20 6.23
N PRO A 207 -19.78 11.83 6.48
CA PRO A 207 -18.49 11.22 6.15
C PRO A 207 -18.32 9.91 6.92
N ARG A 208 -17.84 8.86 6.26
CA ARG A 208 -17.64 7.53 6.88
C ARG A 208 -16.61 6.68 6.15
N LEU A 209 -16.03 5.75 6.90
CA LEU A 209 -15.19 4.69 6.35
C LEU A 209 -16.05 3.69 5.57
N LEU A 210 -15.62 3.35 4.36
CA LEU A 210 -16.23 2.31 3.52
C LEU A 210 -15.36 1.08 3.41
N TYR A 211 -14.04 1.25 3.37
CA TYR A 211 -13.09 0.18 3.22
C TYR A 211 -11.85 0.44 4.06
N LYS A 212 -11.48 -0.53 4.87
CA LYS A 212 -10.22 -0.54 5.60
C LYS A 212 -9.19 -1.31 4.78
N SER A 213 -8.07 -0.64 4.48
CA SER A 213 -6.94 -1.25 3.76
C SER A 213 -6.34 -2.40 4.58
N GLU A 214 -5.79 -3.38 3.88
CA GLU A 214 -5.03 -4.46 4.50
C GLU A 214 -3.88 -3.87 5.35
N ASN A 215 -3.62 -4.50 6.49
CA ASN A 215 -2.49 -4.15 7.32
C ASN A 215 -1.16 -4.60 6.69
N ILE A 216 -0.04 -4.23 7.33
CA ILE A 216 1.28 -4.54 6.78
C ILE A 216 1.54 -6.04 6.69
N VAL A 217 1.07 -6.83 7.65
CA VAL A 217 1.25 -8.29 7.66
C VAL A 217 0.47 -8.93 6.52
N GLU A 218 -0.79 -8.53 6.31
CA GLU A 218 -1.59 -9.01 5.18
C GLU A 218 -0.93 -8.68 3.84
N LYS A 219 -0.44 -7.44 3.67
CA LYS A 219 0.29 -7.03 2.47
C LYS A 219 1.56 -7.84 2.25
N MET A 220 2.32 -8.06 3.32
CA MET A 220 3.54 -8.89 3.25
C MET A 220 3.23 -10.33 2.89
N LEU A 221 2.19 -10.93 3.46
CA LEU A 221 1.78 -12.30 3.11
C LEU A 221 1.43 -12.41 1.62
N ILE A 222 0.66 -11.45 1.09
CA ILE A 222 0.32 -11.40 -0.34
C ILE A 222 1.57 -11.31 -1.22
N ASP A 223 2.54 -10.49 -0.83
CA ASP A 223 3.73 -10.23 -1.64
C ASP A 223 4.81 -11.30 -1.52
N LEU A 224 4.84 -12.06 -0.41
CA LEU A 224 5.94 -12.97 -0.08
C LEU A 224 5.63 -14.43 -0.36
N ILE A 225 4.35 -14.82 -0.45
CA ILE A 225 4.02 -16.25 -0.61
C ILE A 225 4.59 -16.83 -1.91
N ASP A 226 4.56 -16.09 -3.00
CA ASP A 226 5.14 -16.52 -4.28
C ASP A 226 6.67 -16.40 -4.30
N LYS A 227 7.24 -15.64 -3.37
CA LYS A 227 8.69 -15.53 -3.17
C LYS A 227 9.26 -16.66 -2.29
N GLY A 228 8.40 -17.60 -1.89
CA GLY A 228 8.80 -18.76 -1.11
C GLY A 228 8.81 -18.49 0.40
N LEU A 229 7.88 -17.69 0.91
CA LEU A 229 7.68 -17.60 2.37
C LEU A 229 7.29 -18.97 2.92
N GLU A 230 8.14 -19.52 3.78
CA GLU A 230 7.98 -20.86 4.32
C GLU A 230 7.30 -20.85 5.68
N ARG A 231 7.65 -19.87 6.53
CA ARG A 231 7.22 -19.84 7.93
C ARG A 231 6.90 -18.46 8.43
N VAL A 232 5.85 -18.37 9.25
CA VAL A 232 5.55 -17.20 10.08
C VAL A 232 5.68 -17.58 11.54
N ILE A 233 6.42 -16.80 12.31
CA ILE A 233 6.67 -17.01 13.73
C ILE A 233 6.10 -15.80 14.47
N VAL A 234 5.22 -16.05 15.43
CA VAL A 234 4.59 -15.02 16.27
C VAL A 234 4.81 -15.33 17.75
N ASN A 235 4.73 -14.31 18.61
CA ASN A 235 4.76 -14.53 20.06
C ASN A 235 3.37 -14.43 20.72
N ASP A 236 2.37 -14.03 19.98
CA ASP A 236 1.05 -13.67 20.47
C ASP A 236 -0.06 -14.45 19.76
N SER A 237 -1.14 -14.74 20.49
CA SER A 237 -2.30 -15.46 19.97
C SER A 237 -3.17 -14.61 19.04
N ILE A 238 -3.14 -13.27 19.16
CA ILE A 238 -3.90 -12.37 18.31
C ILE A 238 -3.34 -12.44 16.89
N ASP A 239 -2.02 -12.26 16.75
CA ASP A 239 -1.34 -12.35 15.46
C ASP A 239 -1.45 -13.76 14.86
N TYR A 240 -1.36 -14.80 15.70
CA TYR A 240 -1.58 -16.17 15.23
C TYR A 240 -2.97 -16.37 14.64
N ASN A 241 -4.01 -15.93 15.33
CA ASN A 241 -5.40 -16.08 14.88
C ASN A 241 -5.67 -15.29 13.59
N GLU A 242 -5.14 -14.06 13.51
CA GLU A 242 -5.24 -13.21 12.33
C GLU A 242 -4.63 -13.90 11.10
N ILE A 243 -3.38 -14.38 11.21
CA ILE A 243 -2.67 -15.01 10.10
C ILE A 243 -3.30 -16.36 9.75
N ASN A 244 -3.74 -17.12 10.75
CA ASN A 244 -4.40 -18.41 10.52
C ASN A 244 -5.75 -18.25 9.81
N LYS A 245 -6.49 -17.17 10.07
CA LYS A 245 -7.70 -16.83 9.34
C LYS A 245 -7.38 -16.56 7.87
N ILE A 246 -6.38 -15.71 7.58
CA ILE A 246 -5.92 -15.42 6.21
C ILE A 246 -5.49 -16.71 5.50
N LYS A 247 -4.74 -17.58 6.19
CA LYS A 247 -4.32 -18.88 5.66
C LYS A 247 -5.49 -19.77 5.27
N ASN A 248 -6.53 -19.83 6.09
CA ASN A 248 -7.70 -20.69 5.85
C ASN A 248 -8.60 -20.16 4.72
N GLU A 249 -8.66 -18.86 4.54
CA GLU A 249 -9.43 -18.22 3.48
C GLU A 249 -8.76 -18.34 2.09
N ASN A 250 -7.45 -18.63 2.04
CA ASN A 250 -6.67 -18.64 0.81
C ASN A 250 -5.96 -19.98 0.59
N LYS A 251 -6.28 -20.67 -0.49
CA LYS A 251 -5.70 -21.99 -0.83
C LYS A 251 -4.17 -21.94 -1.01
N GLU A 252 -3.64 -20.81 -1.44
CA GLU A 252 -2.22 -20.61 -1.71
C GLU A 252 -1.36 -20.68 -0.43
N TYR A 253 -1.92 -20.30 0.72
CA TYR A 253 -1.21 -20.33 2.01
C TYR A 253 -1.27 -21.68 2.74
N LYS A 254 -1.86 -22.72 2.14
CA LYS A 254 -1.98 -24.03 2.79
C LYS A 254 -0.66 -24.61 3.30
N LYS A 255 0.43 -24.37 2.57
CA LYS A 255 1.77 -24.86 2.92
C LYS A 255 2.51 -23.97 3.93
N LEU A 256 2.03 -22.76 4.19
CA LEU A 256 2.64 -21.83 5.12
C LEU A 256 2.59 -22.40 6.53
N GLN A 257 3.75 -22.50 7.18
CA GLN A 257 3.83 -22.91 8.57
C GLN A 257 3.66 -21.70 9.47
N ILE A 258 2.78 -21.81 10.48
CA ILE A 258 2.60 -20.77 11.49
C ILE A 258 2.94 -21.38 12.84
N SER A 259 3.83 -20.74 13.58
CA SER A 259 4.25 -21.20 14.92
C SER A 259 4.21 -20.07 15.93
N VAL A 260 3.77 -20.40 17.15
CA VAL A 260 3.80 -19.48 18.28
C VAL A 260 5.04 -19.82 19.13
N LYS A 261 5.82 -18.79 19.49
CA LYS A 261 6.97 -18.92 20.40
C LYS A 261 6.85 -17.87 21.48
N GLY A 262 7.33 -18.19 22.70
CA GLY A 262 7.31 -17.27 23.84
C GLY A 262 8.10 -16.00 23.58
N GLU A 263 7.72 -14.92 24.27
CA GLU A 263 8.26 -13.56 24.06
C GLU A 263 9.78 -13.49 24.13
N GLU A 264 10.39 -14.16 25.11
CA GLU A 264 11.83 -14.10 25.36
C GLU A 264 12.66 -14.73 24.23
N SER A 265 12.11 -15.70 23.52
CA SER A 265 12.88 -16.48 22.55
C SER A 265 12.78 -15.98 21.10
N ILE A 266 11.78 -15.15 20.75
CA ILE A 266 11.50 -14.88 19.33
C ILE A 266 12.54 -13.97 18.66
N PHE A 267 13.05 -12.96 19.38
CA PHE A 267 14.10 -12.08 18.85
C PHE A 267 15.53 -12.51 19.24
N GLU A 268 15.66 -13.45 20.17
CA GLU A 268 16.93 -14.15 20.41
C GLU A 268 17.28 -15.09 19.26
N MET A 269 16.26 -15.63 18.57
CA MET A 269 16.46 -16.36 17.34
C MET A 269 17.22 -15.48 16.35
N TYR A 270 18.27 -16.05 15.77
CA TYR A 270 19.11 -15.37 14.78
C TYR A 270 19.74 -14.04 15.26
N ASN A 271 19.79 -13.80 16.58
CA ASN A 271 20.28 -12.53 17.15
C ASN A 271 19.63 -11.28 16.51
N LEU A 272 18.32 -11.30 16.29
CA LEU A 272 17.61 -10.25 15.58
C LEU A 272 17.77 -8.88 16.26
N GLN A 273 17.74 -8.81 17.59
CA GLN A 273 17.91 -7.53 18.29
C GLN A 273 19.25 -6.89 17.96
N LYS A 274 20.35 -7.65 17.92
CA LYS A 274 21.67 -7.10 17.53
C LYS A 274 21.71 -6.63 16.08
N GLN A 275 20.94 -7.27 15.19
CA GLN A 275 20.82 -6.84 13.81
C GLN A 275 20.02 -5.53 13.71
N ILE A 276 18.91 -5.41 14.45
CA ILE A 276 18.08 -4.18 14.52
C ILE A 276 18.91 -3.01 15.08
N ASP A 277 19.67 -3.23 16.17
CA ASP A 277 20.53 -2.20 16.75
C ASP A 277 21.56 -1.67 15.72
N LYS A 278 22.09 -2.57 14.87
CA LYS A 278 23.01 -2.17 13.79
C LYS A 278 22.33 -1.36 12.69
N ILE A 279 21.07 -1.69 12.33
CA ILE A 279 20.28 -0.96 11.32
C ILE A 279 20.05 0.50 11.76
N ASN A 280 19.83 0.72 13.06
CA ASN A 280 19.57 2.03 13.64
C ASN A 280 20.84 2.86 13.92
N ASN A 281 22.03 2.31 13.67
CA ASN A 281 23.27 3.03 13.87
C ASN A 281 23.44 4.12 12.80
N ARG A 282 23.85 5.33 13.25
CA ARG A 282 24.23 6.43 12.38
C ARG A 282 25.33 6.03 11.38
N LYS A 283 26.26 5.16 11.81
CA LYS A 283 27.41 4.68 11.02
C LYS A 283 27.22 3.24 10.61
N VAL A 284 27.25 2.99 9.31
CA VAL A 284 27.14 1.66 8.72
C VAL A 284 28.44 1.28 8.02
N TRP A 285 29.07 0.22 8.47
CA TRP A 285 30.28 -0.31 7.84
C TRP A 285 29.95 -1.13 6.60
N LEU A 286 30.73 -0.92 5.55
CA LEU A 286 30.63 -1.66 4.28
C LEU A 286 31.63 -2.81 4.26
N ASN A 287 31.32 -3.86 3.50
CA ASN A 287 32.18 -5.05 3.39
C ASN A 287 33.58 -4.73 2.84
N CYS A 288 33.73 -3.68 2.06
CA CYS A 288 35.01 -3.21 1.53
C CYS A 288 35.90 -2.50 2.56
N GLY A 289 35.41 -2.30 3.80
CA GLY A 289 36.16 -1.56 4.84
C GLY A 289 35.91 -0.04 4.85
N GLY A 290 35.09 0.46 3.92
CA GLY A 290 34.53 1.80 3.97
C GLY A 290 33.31 1.87 4.93
N PHE A 291 32.78 3.04 5.11
CA PHE A 291 31.53 3.23 5.86
C PHE A 291 30.74 4.41 5.34
N ILE A 292 29.42 4.37 5.61
CA ILE A 292 28.52 5.51 5.40
C ILE A 292 28.06 6.06 6.74
N THR A 293 27.81 7.37 6.80
CA THR A 293 27.09 8.01 7.90
C THR A 293 25.77 8.55 7.38
N ILE A 294 24.68 8.31 8.13
CA ILE A 294 23.32 8.72 7.78
C ILE A 294 22.83 9.69 8.85
N ASP A 295 22.63 10.95 8.47
CA ASP A 295 22.16 12.01 9.34
C ASP A 295 20.77 12.50 8.89
N LYS A 296 19.77 12.31 9.74
CA LYS A 296 18.43 12.82 9.52
C LYS A 296 18.32 14.22 10.11
N THR A 297 18.12 15.22 9.24
CA THR A 297 17.85 16.60 9.64
C THR A 297 16.34 16.91 9.52
N GLU A 298 15.93 18.11 9.93
CA GLU A 298 14.53 18.54 9.82
C GLU A 298 14.02 18.54 8.36
N ALA A 299 14.86 18.90 7.41
CA ALA A 299 14.48 19.11 6.02
C ALA A 299 14.92 18.01 5.05
N LEU A 300 15.99 17.26 5.38
CA LEU A 300 16.59 16.26 4.49
C LEU A 300 17.32 15.17 5.27
N THR A 301 17.63 14.07 4.59
CA THR A 301 18.58 13.06 5.09
C THR A 301 19.90 13.23 4.36
N ALA A 302 20.97 13.52 5.09
CA ALA A 302 22.32 13.59 4.55
C ALA A 302 23.02 12.23 4.67
N ILE A 303 23.65 11.78 3.60
CA ILE A 303 24.42 10.54 3.57
C ILE A 303 25.84 10.90 3.13
N ASP A 304 26.82 10.62 4.00
CA ASP A 304 28.24 10.81 3.71
C ASP A 304 28.94 9.47 3.52
N VAL A 305 29.83 9.35 2.54
CA VAL A 305 30.54 8.12 2.21
C VAL A 305 32.01 8.29 2.50
N ASN A 306 32.53 7.41 3.35
CA ASN A 306 33.93 7.43 3.78
C ASN A 306 34.66 6.16 3.34
N THR A 307 35.86 6.28 2.84
CA THR A 307 36.70 5.14 2.46
C THR A 307 37.14 4.30 3.66
N GLY A 308 37.26 4.91 4.85
CA GLY A 308 37.64 4.19 6.07
C GLY A 308 38.96 3.45 5.94
N LYS A 309 38.91 2.13 6.02
CA LYS A 309 40.08 1.24 5.83
C LYS A 309 40.24 0.77 4.37
N TYR A 310 39.40 1.21 3.47
CA TYR A 310 39.50 0.86 2.05
C TYR A 310 40.63 1.64 1.40
N VAL A 311 41.64 0.92 0.92
CA VAL A 311 42.84 1.49 0.29
C VAL A 311 42.84 1.34 -1.23
N GLY A 312 41.74 0.89 -1.82
CA GLY A 312 41.64 0.54 -3.24
C GLY A 312 42.23 -0.85 -3.51
N THR A 313 41.77 -1.45 -4.59
CA THR A 313 42.38 -2.66 -5.20
C THR A 313 43.16 -2.24 -6.43
#